data_c262afe3bde96b3ab53f9ee1cc2665f9
#
_entry.id   c262afe3bde96b3ab53f9ee1cc2665f9
#
_cell.length_a   1.000
_cell.length_b   1.000
_cell.length_c   1.000
_cell.angle_alpha   90.00
_cell.angle_beta   90.00
_cell.angle_gamma   90.00
#
_symmetry.space_group_name_H-M   'P 1'
#
loop_
_entity.id
_entity.type
_entity.pdbx_description
1 polymer ?
#
loop_
_entity_poly.entity_id
_entity_poly.type
_entity_poly.pdbx_seq_one_letter_code
_entity_poly.pdbx_strand_id
1 'polypeptide(L)'
;QVEDDVVDALASSVKDAYPDLSHRYYKLKAKWFGQEQLEYWDRNAPLPDDSDKRYSWDEARSMVLEAYGAFEPQMSDIAQRFFDERWIDAGPRPGKDSGAFSHPTVPSAHPYILMNFHGKSRDVMTLAHELGHGVHQILSGPQGALMSDTPLTTAETASVFGEMLTFRAMLEGETDPARRKILLAGKVEDMLKSVVRQIAFHHFETKVHDERKV
;
A
#
# COMPACT_ATOMS: atom_id res chain seq x y z
N GLN A 1 -1.30 -23.38 -4.89
CA GLN A 1 0.11 -22.98 -5.00
C GLN A 1 0.36 -22.46 -6.41
N VAL A 2 1.27 -21.50 -6.54
CA VAL A 2 1.77 -21.03 -7.85
C VAL A 2 2.87 -21.97 -8.27
N GLU A 3 2.91 -22.33 -9.56
CA GLU A 3 3.96 -23.21 -10.11
C GLU A 3 5.34 -22.52 -10.05
N ASP A 4 6.39 -23.29 -9.78
CA ASP A 4 7.75 -22.76 -9.56
C ASP A 4 8.29 -22.01 -10.79
N ASP A 5 8.01 -22.50 -12.01
CA ASP A 5 8.42 -21.84 -13.25
C ASP A 5 7.77 -20.48 -13.46
N VAL A 6 6.54 -20.27 -12.95
CA VAL A 6 5.86 -18.96 -12.96
C VAL A 6 6.56 -18.00 -12.00
N VAL A 7 6.94 -18.47 -10.81
CA VAL A 7 7.69 -17.68 -9.82
C VAL A 7 9.06 -17.29 -10.37
N ASP A 8 9.78 -18.23 -10.96
CA ASP A 8 11.10 -18.00 -11.56
C ASP A 8 11.04 -17.01 -12.73
N ALA A 9 10.02 -17.14 -13.59
CA ALA A 9 9.79 -16.21 -14.70
C ALA A 9 9.53 -14.78 -14.18
N LEU A 10 8.69 -14.63 -13.15
CA LEU A 10 8.43 -13.33 -12.50
C LEU A 10 9.70 -12.74 -11.91
N ALA A 11 10.44 -13.52 -11.12
CA ALA A 11 11.65 -13.07 -10.46
C ALA A 11 12.73 -12.64 -11.48
N SER A 12 12.91 -13.41 -12.55
CA SER A 12 13.86 -13.10 -13.63
C SER A 12 13.45 -11.82 -14.37
N SER A 13 12.17 -11.71 -14.75
CA SER A 13 11.66 -10.52 -15.46
C SER A 13 11.85 -9.24 -14.67
N VAL A 14 11.62 -9.27 -13.35
CA VAL A 14 11.83 -8.11 -12.48
C VAL A 14 13.31 -7.76 -12.39
N LYS A 15 14.21 -8.75 -12.25
CA LYS A 15 15.65 -8.50 -12.23
C LYS A 15 16.16 -7.85 -13.52
N ASP A 16 15.71 -8.33 -14.66
CA ASP A 16 16.07 -7.77 -15.96
C ASP A 16 15.61 -6.33 -16.14
N ALA A 17 14.48 -5.98 -15.50
CA ALA A 17 13.92 -4.64 -15.53
C ALA A 17 14.54 -3.64 -14.53
N TYR A 18 15.43 -4.06 -13.62
CA TYR A 18 16.04 -3.15 -12.62
C TYR A 18 16.68 -1.88 -13.21
N PRO A 19 17.47 -1.93 -14.31
CA PRO A 19 18.07 -0.74 -14.89
C PRO A 19 17.03 0.29 -15.36
N ASP A 20 15.95 -0.17 -15.97
CA ASP A 20 14.92 0.70 -16.54
C ASP A 20 13.95 1.23 -15.48
N LEU A 21 13.70 0.48 -14.43
CA LEU A 21 12.79 0.86 -13.37
C LEU A 21 13.50 1.62 -12.26
N SER A 22 14.26 0.89 -11.41
CA SER A 22 14.80 1.48 -10.18
C SER A 22 15.99 2.41 -10.45
N HIS A 23 16.94 2.04 -11.30
CA HIS A 23 18.10 2.89 -11.58
C HIS A 23 17.71 4.21 -12.25
N ARG A 24 16.73 4.19 -13.16
CA ARG A 24 16.20 5.39 -13.80
C ARG A 24 15.56 6.32 -12.77
N TYR A 25 14.75 5.79 -11.86
CA TYR A 25 14.11 6.59 -10.83
C TYR A 25 15.12 7.20 -9.86
N TYR A 26 16.05 6.40 -9.34
CA TYR A 26 17.05 6.90 -8.38
C TYR A 26 18.04 7.89 -8.99
N LYS A 27 18.37 7.78 -10.27
CA LYS A 27 19.08 8.84 -11.00
C LYS A 27 18.29 10.15 -11.06
N LEU A 28 16.97 10.08 -11.24
CA LEU A 28 16.11 11.26 -11.22
C LEU A 28 16.03 11.86 -9.81
N LYS A 29 15.87 11.01 -8.78
CA LYS A 29 15.86 11.44 -7.38
C LYS A 29 17.17 12.12 -6.97
N ALA A 30 18.33 11.59 -7.37
CA ALA A 30 19.64 12.22 -7.14
C ALA A 30 19.68 13.66 -7.67
N LYS A 31 19.16 13.89 -8.88
CA LYS A 31 19.07 15.26 -9.46
C LYS A 31 18.20 16.18 -8.61
N TRP A 32 17.11 15.69 -8.04
CA TRP A 32 16.25 16.49 -7.15
C TRP A 32 16.95 16.85 -5.84
N PHE A 33 17.89 16.03 -5.40
CA PHE A 33 18.74 16.30 -4.23
C PHE A 33 19.98 17.13 -4.55
N GLY A 34 20.19 17.49 -5.83
CA GLY A 34 21.42 18.20 -6.28
C GLY A 34 22.69 17.35 -6.19
N GLN A 35 22.53 16.02 -6.24
CA GLN A 35 23.63 15.05 -6.14
C GLN A 35 23.87 14.34 -7.48
N GLU A 36 25.08 13.89 -7.72
CA GLU A 36 25.41 13.07 -8.88
C GLU A 36 24.88 11.65 -8.73
N GLN A 37 24.97 11.11 -7.50
CA GLN A 37 24.51 9.78 -7.12
C GLN A 37 23.97 9.81 -5.70
N LEU A 38 22.93 9.00 -5.43
CA LEU A 38 22.41 8.80 -4.08
C LEU A 38 23.24 7.77 -3.32
N GLU A 39 23.38 7.99 -2.04
CA GLU A 39 23.87 6.97 -1.11
C GLU A 39 22.72 6.01 -0.75
N TYR A 40 23.05 4.82 -0.25
CA TYR A 40 22.03 3.80 0.06
C TYR A 40 21.03 4.25 1.14
N TRP A 41 21.42 5.14 2.05
CA TRP A 41 20.54 5.71 3.07
C TRP A 41 19.59 6.77 2.54
N ASP A 42 19.88 7.39 1.39
CA ASP A 42 19.03 8.41 0.76
C ASP A 42 17.81 7.80 0.05
N ARG A 43 17.81 6.49 -0.11
CA ARG A 43 16.74 5.78 -0.84
C ARG A 43 15.34 6.14 -0.37
N ASN A 44 15.14 6.25 0.95
CA ASN A 44 13.85 6.57 1.56
C ASN A 44 13.74 8.02 2.05
N ALA A 45 14.74 8.87 1.75
CA ALA A 45 14.69 10.26 2.15
C ALA A 45 13.54 10.99 1.45
N PRO A 46 12.76 11.82 2.18
CA PRO A 46 11.70 12.64 1.56
C PRO A 46 12.29 13.62 0.57
N LEU A 47 11.51 14.01 -0.43
CA LEU A 47 11.96 15.02 -1.38
C LEU A 47 12.13 16.38 -0.67
N PRO A 48 13.09 17.25 -1.13
CA PRO A 48 13.37 18.52 -0.48
C PRO A 48 12.16 19.48 -0.39
N ASP A 49 11.23 19.37 -1.34
CA ASP A 49 10.02 20.19 -1.41
C ASP A 49 8.81 19.53 -0.73
N ASP A 50 9.02 18.47 0.07
CA ASP A 50 7.92 17.77 0.74
C ASP A 50 7.22 18.73 1.70
N SER A 51 6.00 19.11 1.33
CA SER A 51 5.20 20.02 2.13
C SER A 51 4.64 19.28 3.34
N ASP A 52 4.63 19.96 4.50
CA ASP A 52 3.98 19.49 5.73
C ASP A 52 2.43 19.46 5.64
N LYS A 53 1.86 19.26 4.44
CA LYS A 53 0.41 19.14 4.28
C LYS A 53 -0.09 17.97 5.14
N ARG A 54 -1.01 18.30 6.03
CA ARG A 54 -1.66 17.34 6.90
C ARG A 54 -3.13 17.23 6.52
N TYR A 55 -3.63 16.03 6.63
CA TYR A 55 -5.04 15.70 6.46
C TYR A 55 -5.62 15.35 7.81
N SER A 56 -6.76 15.92 8.13
CA SER A 56 -7.55 15.46 9.27
C SER A 56 -8.12 14.07 9.02
N TRP A 57 -8.56 13.41 10.08
CA TRP A 57 -9.22 12.10 9.95
C TRP A 57 -10.50 12.19 9.07
N ASP A 58 -11.28 13.25 9.25
CA ASP A 58 -12.52 13.44 8.49
C ASP A 58 -12.24 13.72 7.00
N GLU A 59 -11.20 14.50 6.68
CA GLU A 59 -10.77 14.69 5.29
C GLU A 59 -10.32 13.36 4.66
N ALA A 60 -9.50 12.58 5.36
CA ALA A 60 -9.04 11.28 4.87
C ALA A 60 -10.22 10.32 4.64
N ARG A 61 -11.17 10.26 5.58
CA ARG A 61 -12.42 9.50 5.44
C ARG A 61 -13.18 9.90 4.18
N SER A 62 -13.47 11.19 4.02
CA SER A 62 -14.19 11.71 2.86
C SER A 62 -13.52 11.37 1.56
N MET A 63 -12.20 11.60 1.47
CA MET A 63 -11.42 11.32 0.26
C MET A 63 -11.48 9.85 -0.16
N VAL A 64 -11.35 8.92 0.80
CA VAL A 64 -11.41 7.48 0.50
C VAL A 64 -12.82 7.07 0.09
N LEU A 65 -13.82 7.50 0.83
CA LEU A 65 -15.24 7.13 0.54
C LEU A 65 -15.71 7.70 -0.80
N GLU A 66 -15.36 8.94 -1.13
CA GLU A 66 -15.66 9.55 -2.41
C GLU A 66 -14.97 8.82 -3.57
N ALA A 67 -13.68 8.48 -3.42
CA ALA A 67 -12.94 7.72 -4.43
C ALA A 67 -13.54 6.33 -4.67
N TYR A 68 -13.94 5.66 -3.59
CA TYR A 68 -14.59 4.34 -3.65
C TYR A 68 -15.98 4.45 -4.28
N GLY A 69 -16.79 5.42 -3.86
CA GLY A 69 -18.14 5.64 -4.37
C GLY A 69 -18.17 6.06 -5.84
N ALA A 70 -17.18 6.78 -6.31
CA ALA A 70 -17.03 7.13 -7.72
C ALA A 70 -16.76 5.90 -8.61
N PHE A 71 -16.17 4.85 -8.06
CA PHE A 71 -15.97 3.58 -8.76
C PHE A 71 -17.21 2.68 -8.62
N GLU A 72 -17.65 2.41 -7.39
CA GLU A 72 -18.79 1.54 -7.09
C GLU A 72 -19.43 1.94 -5.75
N PRO A 73 -20.69 2.38 -5.74
CA PRO A 73 -21.36 2.81 -4.51
C PRO A 73 -21.33 1.77 -3.39
N GLN A 74 -21.50 0.48 -3.70
CA GLN A 74 -21.45 -0.59 -2.71
C GLN A 74 -20.10 -0.67 -2.01
N MET A 75 -19.00 -0.38 -2.71
CA MET A 75 -17.66 -0.36 -2.11
C MET A 75 -17.55 0.73 -1.05
N SER A 76 -18.10 1.92 -1.34
CA SER A 76 -18.18 3.02 -0.38
C SER A 76 -19.09 2.71 0.80
N ASP A 77 -20.26 2.12 0.55
CA ASP A 77 -21.23 1.77 1.61
C ASP A 77 -20.63 0.76 2.60
N ILE A 78 -19.90 -0.23 2.10
CA ILE A 78 -19.20 -1.20 2.96
C ILE A 78 -18.11 -0.49 3.75
N ALA A 79 -17.26 0.32 3.10
CA ALA A 79 -16.17 1.05 3.76
C ALA A 79 -16.71 2.05 4.81
N GLN A 80 -17.84 2.70 4.56
CA GLN A 80 -18.50 3.62 5.49
C GLN A 80 -18.80 2.95 6.84
N ARG A 81 -19.18 1.68 6.86
CA ARG A 81 -19.49 0.94 8.08
C ARG A 81 -18.26 0.85 9.01
N PHE A 82 -17.07 0.75 8.48
CA PHE A 82 -15.85 0.72 9.30
C PHE A 82 -15.67 1.98 10.15
N PHE A 83 -16.14 3.12 9.65
CA PHE A 83 -16.14 4.38 10.39
C PHE A 83 -17.31 4.47 11.38
N ASP A 84 -18.52 4.20 10.91
CA ASP A 84 -19.75 4.37 11.70
C ASP A 84 -19.83 3.38 12.87
N GLU A 85 -19.39 2.14 12.65
CA GLU A 85 -19.38 1.06 13.65
C GLU A 85 -18.05 1.00 14.42
N ARG A 86 -17.10 1.90 14.14
CA ARG A 86 -15.80 2.04 14.85
C ARG A 86 -14.91 0.80 14.77
N TRP A 87 -14.78 0.22 13.59
CA TRP A 87 -13.93 -0.95 13.34
C TRP A 87 -12.47 -0.60 13.04
N ILE A 88 -12.10 0.69 13.15
CA ILE A 88 -10.74 1.19 12.86
C ILE A 88 -10.11 1.74 14.13
N ASP A 89 -9.02 1.14 14.56
CA ASP A 89 -8.13 1.69 15.58
C ASP A 89 -7.03 2.53 14.87
N ALA A 90 -7.28 3.84 14.72
CA ALA A 90 -6.42 4.75 13.96
C ALA A 90 -5.47 5.59 14.82
N GLY A 91 -5.78 5.81 16.10
CA GLY A 91 -5.02 6.72 16.96
C GLY A 91 -3.64 6.16 17.34
N PRO A 92 -2.53 6.88 17.09
CA PRO A 92 -1.22 6.50 17.60
C PRO A 92 -1.17 6.60 19.12
N ARG A 93 -0.54 5.63 19.77
CA ARG A 93 -0.32 5.64 21.23
C ARG A 93 0.90 4.80 21.62
N PRO A 94 1.53 5.05 22.78
CA PRO A 94 2.63 4.22 23.26
C PRO A 94 2.23 2.76 23.41
N GLY A 95 3.10 1.85 22.97
CA GLY A 95 2.88 0.40 23.04
C GLY A 95 1.98 -0.19 21.96
N LYS A 96 1.43 0.64 21.06
CA LYS A 96 0.71 0.16 19.88
C LYS A 96 1.71 -0.33 18.82
N ASP A 97 1.40 -1.45 18.17
CA ASP A 97 2.21 -1.96 17.07
C ASP A 97 2.36 -0.92 15.95
N SER A 98 3.54 -0.90 15.36
CA SER A 98 3.82 -0.09 14.18
C SER A 98 3.21 -0.75 12.94
N GLY A 99 2.92 0.06 11.93
CA GLY A 99 2.33 -0.41 10.68
C GLY A 99 0.80 -0.36 10.68
N ALA A 100 0.21 -1.13 9.77
CA ALA A 100 -1.22 -1.27 9.61
C ALA A 100 -1.59 -2.67 9.15
N PHE A 101 -2.80 -3.10 9.42
CA PHE A 101 -3.38 -4.34 8.89
C PHE A 101 -4.90 -4.32 8.99
N SER A 102 -5.56 -5.08 8.13
CA SER A 102 -6.97 -5.45 8.25
C SER A 102 -7.09 -6.94 8.59
N HIS A 103 -7.72 -7.25 9.70
CA HIS A 103 -7.91 -8.63 10.17
C HIS A 103 -9.36 -9.08 9.97
N PRO A 104 -9.62 -10.16 9.20
CA PRO A 104 -10.98 -10.60 8.84
C PRO A 104 -11.79 -11.12 10.02
N THR A 105 -11.15 -11.58 11.09
CA THR A 105 -11.77 -12.31 12.22
C THR A 105 -12.47 -13.60 11.75
N VAL A 106 -13.79 -13.66 11.86
CA VAL A 106 -14.60 -14.78 11.35
C VAL A 106 -15.84 -14.21 10.62
N PRO A 107 -16.46 -14.96 9.68
CA PRO A 107 -17.61 -14.46 8.91
C PRO A 107 -18.83 -14.03 9.74
N SER A 108 -18.98 -14.55 10.95
CA SER A 108 -20.05 -14.21 11.88
C SER A 108 -19.80 -12.94 12.70
N ALA A 109 -18.58 -12.40 12.61
CA ALA A 109 -18.20 -11.11 13.18
C ALA A 109 -17.91 -10.12 12.03
N HIS A 110 -17.03 -9.15 12.25
CA HIS A 110 -16.62 -8.20 11.22
C HIS A 110 -15.09 -8.03 11.25
N PRO A 111 -14.49 -7.56 10.15
CA PRO A 111 -13.08 -7.21 10.15
C PRO A 111 -12.77 -6.05 11.10
N TYR A 112 -11.50 -5.97 11.51
CA TYR A 112 -10.93 -4.82 12.24
C TYR A 112 -9.70 -4.32 11.52
N ILE A 113 -9.56 -2.98 11.50
CA ILE A 113 -8.37 -2.31 10.98
C ILE A 113 -7.58 -1.70 12.14
N LEU A 114 -6.28 -1.99 12.17
CA LEU A 114 -5.32 -1.27 13.00
C LEU A 114 -4.41 -0.45 12.08
N MET A 115 -4.20 0.82 12.43
CA MET A 115 -3.25 1.69 11.76
C MET A 115 -2.73 2.77 12.71
N ASN A 116 -1.72 3.53 12.28
CA ASN A 116 -1.25 4.71 13.00
C ASN A 116 -1.39 5.93 12.08
N PHE A 117 -2.45 6.71 12.27
CA PHE A 117 -2.76 7.87 11.46
C PHE A 117 -2.13 9.13 12.04
N HIS A 118 -1.17 9.73 11.33
CA HIS A 118 -0.49 10.98 11.69
C HIS A 118 -0.88 12.15 10.78
N GLY A 119 -1.79 11.92 9.83
CA GLY A 119 -2.30 12.92 8.89
C GLY A 119 -1.43 13.17 7.67
N LYS A 120 -0.45 12.33 7.37
CA LYS A 120 0.33 12.43 6.13
C LYS A 120 -0.45 11.86 4.95
N SER A 121 -0.10 12.28 3.73
CA SER A 121 -0.67 11.69 2.50
C SER A 121 -0.52 10.17 2.45
N ARG A 122 0.61 9.66 2.94
CA ARG A 122 0.84 8.21 3.08
C ARG A 122 -0.17 7.54 4.00
N ASP A 123 -0.59 8.20 5.08
CA ASP A 123 -1.56 7.61 6.01
C ASP A 123 -2.95 7.53 5.38
N VAL A 124 -3.29 8.48 4.48
CA VAL A 124 -4.51 8.40 3.67
C VAL A 124 -4.45 7.21 2.71
N MET A 125 -3.29 6.98 2.07
CA MET A 125 -3.08 5.80 1.22
C MET A 125 -3.18 4.49 2.01
N THR A 126 -2.57 4.44 3.21
CA THR A 126 -2.67 3.29 4.11
C THR A 126 -4.11 3.03 4.52
N LEU A 127 -4.88 4.06 4.87
CA LEU A 127 -6.31 3.92 5.18
C LEU A 127 -7.08 3.31 4.00
N ALA A 128 -6.85 3.81 2.79
CA ALA A 128 -7.47 3.25 1.58
C ALA A 128 -7.03 1.80 1.31
N HIS A 129 -5.77 1.49 1.57
CA HIS A 129 -5.23 0.13 1.44
C HIS A 129 -5.95 -0.85 2.39
N GLU A 130 -5.98 -0.53 3.68
CA GLU A 130 -6.60 -1.39 4.70
C GLU A 130 -8.12 -1.52 4.52
N LEU A 131 -8.79 -0.43 4.11
CA LEU A 131 -10.21 -0.48 3.75
C LEU A 131 -10.46 -1.35 2.51
N GLY A 132 -9.53 -1.38 1.55
CA GLY A 132 -9.61 -2.31 0.42
C GLY A 132 -9.63 -3.77 0.85
N HIS A 133 -8.75 -4.15 1.77
CA HIS A 133 -8.80 -5.46 2.44
C HIS A 133 -10.13 -5.66 3.18
N GLY A 134 -10.56 -4.68 3.97
CA GLY A 134 -11.78 -4.75 4.74
C GLY A 134 -13.03 -4.97 3.89
N VAL A 135 -13.17 -4.26 2.78
CA VAL A 135 -14.26 -4.46 1.81
C VAL A 135 -14.22 -5.88 1.24
N HIS A 136 -13.04 -6.35 0.83
CA HIS A 136 -12.88 -7.70 0.31
C HIS A 136 -13.27 -8.76 1.35
N GLN A 137 -12.85 -8.59 2.60
CA GLN A 137 -13.17 -9.50 3.71
C GLN A 137 -14.68 -9.56 4.01
N ILE A 138 -15.38 -8.43 3.94
CA ILE A 138 -16.87 -8.40 4.07
C ILE A 138 -17.51 -9.14 2.91
N LEU A 139 -17.07 -8.90 1.68
CA LEU A 139 -17.63 -9.53 0.48
C LEU A 139 -17.32 -11.03 0.40
N SER A 140 -16.22 -11.49 0.95
CA SER A 140 -15.87 -12.91 1.01
C SER A 140 -16.60 -13.68 2.12
N GLY A 141 -17.09 -13.01 3.16
CA GLY A 141 -17.76 -13.61 4.31
C GLY A 141 -18.86 -14.61 3.96
N PRO A 142 -19.77 -14.33 2.98
CA PRO A 142 -20.81 -15.27 2.54
C PRO A 142 -20.29 -16.60 1.99
N GLN A 143 -19.02 -16.73 1.65
CA GLN A 143 -18.39 -18.00 1.25
C GLN A 143 -18.26 -19.01 2.43
N GLY A 144 -18.48 -18.55 3.65
CA GLY A 144 -18.42 -19.35 4.87
C GLY A 144 -17.02 -19.49 5.46
N ALA A 145 -16.94 -20.02 6.67
CA ALA A 145 -15.72 -19.99 7.48
C ALA A 145 -14.50 -20.68 6.85
N LEU A 146 -14.70 -21.65 5.97
CA LEU A 146 -13.60 -22.37 5.33
C LEU A 146 -13.10 -21.72 4.03
N MET A 147 -13.91 -20.84 3.41
CA MET A 147 -13.63 -20.28 2.08
C MET A 147 -13.55 -18.77 2.05
N SER A 148 -13.78 -18.09 3.18
CA SER A 148 -13.74 -16.62 3.25
C SER A 148 -12.34 -16.05 3.38
N ASP A 149 -11.37 -16.87 3.75
CA ASP A 149 -9.98 -16.41 3.88
C ASP A 149 -9.33 -16.20 2.52
N THR A 150 -8.61 -15.09 2.39
CA THR A 150 -7.97 -14.72 1.12
C THR A 150 -6.56 -15.28 1.05
N PRO A 151 -6.21 -16.07 0.01
CA PRO A 151 -4.84 -16.53 -0.19
C PRO A 151 -3.85 -15.37 -0.31
N LEU A 152 -2.64 -15.52 0.23
CA LEU A 152 -1.58 -14.51 0.16
C LEU A 152 -1.30 -14.01 -1.26
N THR A 153 -1.36 -14.90 -2.25
CA THR A 153 -1.10 -14.59 -3.67
C THR A 153 -2.09 -13.59 -4.28
N THR A 154 -3.27 -13.42 -3.69
CA THR A 154 -4.33 -12.53 -4.17
C THR A 154 -4.78 -11.49 -3.15
N ALA A 155 -4.20 -11.52 -1.95
CA ALA A 155 -4.61 -10.67 -0.84
C ALA A 155 -4.51 -9.17 -1.17
N GLU A 156 -3.43 -8.76 -1.84
CA GLU A 156 -3.17 -7.36 -2.16
C GLU A 156 -3.95 -6.84 -3.37
N THR A 157 -4.70 -7.66 -4.08
CA THR A 157 -5.47 -7.21 -5.25
C THR A 157 -6.49 -6.13 -4.88
N ALA A 158 -7.25 -6.35 -3.82
CA ALA A 158 -8.28 -5.40 -3.38
C ALA A 158 -7.69 -4.16 -2.68
N SER A 159 -6.67 -4.35 -1.86
CA SER A 159 -6.02 -3.27 -1.11
C SER A 159 -5.32 -2.27 -2.03
N VAL A 160 -4.48 -2.77 -2.95
CA VAL A 160 -3.78 -1.93 -3.93
C VAL A 160 -4.77 -1.25 -4.89
N PHE A 161 -5.87 -1.92 -5.24
CA PHE A 161 -6.93 -1.33 -6.05
C PHE A 161 -7.59 -0.14 -5.32
N GLY A 162 -8.01 -0.30 -4.07
CA GLY A 162 -8.59 0.78 -3.27
C GLY A 162 -7.63 1.95 -3.06
N GLU A 163 -6.36 1.64 -2.80
CA GLU A 163 -5.29 2.63 -2.72
C GLU A 163 -5.14 3.42 -4.03
N MET A 164 -5.16 2.74 -5.20
CA MET A 164 -5.04 3.40 -6.51
C MET A 164 -6.22 4.30 -6.85
N LEU A 165 -7.44 3.94 -6.49
CA LEU A 165 -8.62 4.81 -6.64
C LEU A 165 -8.43 6.11 -5.88
N THR A 166 -8.03 6.02 -4.61
CA THR A 166 -7.80 7.18 -3.74
C THR A 166 -6.60 8.02 -4.23
N PHE A 167 -5.52 7.39 -4.64
CA PHE A 167 -4.36 8.07 -5.21
C PHE A 167 -4.72 8.89 -6.44
N ARG A 168 -5.50 8.32 -7.37
CA ARG A 168 -5.94 9.03 -8.57
C ARG A 168 -6.81 10.23 -8.23
N ALA A 169 -7.76 10.07 -7.31
CA ALA A 169 -8.61 11.17 -6.85
C ALA A 169 -7.77 12.29 -6.22
N MET A 170 -6.80 11.95 -5.36
CA MET A 170 -5.88 12.93 -4.77
C MET A 170 -5.04 13.66 -5.83
N LEU A 171 -4.52 12.93 -6.82
CA LEU A 171 -3.70 13.51 -7.88
C LEU A 171 -4.52 14.42 -8.80
N GLU A 172 -5.74 14.06 -9.12
CA GLU A 172 -6.67 14.85 -9.93
C GLU A 172 -7.07 16.15 -9.21
N GLY A 173 -7.30 16.08 -7.90
CA GLY A 173 -7.64 17.24 -7.07
C GLY A 173 -6.46 18.16 -6.71
N GLU A 174 -5.22 17.72 -6.91
CA GLU A 174 -4.05 18.54 -6.59
C GLU A 174 -3.64 19.40 -7.79
N THR A 175 -3.66 20.73 -7.59
CA THR A 175 -3.35 21.71 -8.64
C THR A 175 -1.91 22.25 -8.56
N ASP A 176 -1.25 22.14 -7.41
CA ASP A 176 0.13 22.58 -7.25
C ASP A 176 1.11 21.58 -7.90
N PRO A 177 1.90 22.00 -8.90
CA PRO A 177 2.84 21.10 -9.58
C PRO A 177 3.90 20.49 -8.65
N ALA A 178 4.34 21.20 -7.61
CA ALA A 178 5.33 20.70 -6.66
C ALA A 178 4.72 19.54 -5.84
N ARG A 179 3.50 19.70 -5.35
CA ARG A 179 2.77 18.65 -4.63
C ARG A 179 2.43 17.46 -5.52
N ARG A 180 2.01 17.70 -6.77
CA ARG A 180 1.79 16.62 -7.75
C ARG A 180 3.05 15.80 -7.96
N LYS A 181 4.22 16.45 -8.06
CA LYS A 181 5.53 15.78 -8.17
C LYS A 181 5.78 14.89 -6.95
N ILE A 182 5.52 15.38 -5.74
CA ILE A 182 5.72 14.63 -4.49
C ILE A 182 4.80 13.41 -4.42
N LEU A 183 3.51 13.57 -4.73
CA LEU A 183 2.55 12.47 -4.78
C LEU A 183 2.97 11.39 -5.78
N LEU A 184 3.34 11.79 -7.00
CA LEU A 184 3.82 10.87 -8.04
C LEU A 184 5.11 10.16 -7.64
N ALA A 185 6.08 10.89 -7.10
CA ALA A 185 7.35 10.31 -6.64
C ALA A 185 7.14 9.30 -5.52
N GLY A 186 6.29 9.63 -4.53
CA GLY A 186 5.93 8.72 -3.46
C GLY A 186 5.29 7.44 -3.98
N LYS A 187 4.35 7.55 -4.93
CA LYS A 187 3.69 6.38 -5.53
C LYS A 187 4.68 5.51 -6.33
N VAL A 188 5.58 6.12 -7.10
CA VAL A 188 6.62 5.38 -7.82
C VAL A 188 7.55 4.65 -6.84
N GLU A 189 7.94 5.29 -5.73
CA GLU A 189 8.75 4.65 -4.69
C GLU A 189 8.04 3.45 -4.06
N ASP A 190 6.75 3.55 -3.79
CA ASP A 190 5.97 2.45 -3.22
C ASP A 190 5.83 1.29 -4.22
N MET A 191 5.62 1.57 -5.50
CA MET A 191 5.63 0.55 -6.55
C MET A 191 7.00 -0.14 -6.66
N LEU A 192 8.11 0.62 -6.65
CA LEU A 192 9.45 0.07 -6.66
C LEU A 192 9.75 -0.78 -5.42
N LYS A 193 9.29 -0.35 -4.25
CA LYS A 193 9.41 -1.13 -3.01
C LYS A 193 8.65 -2.46 -3.12
N SER A 194 7.43 -2.43 -3.63
CA SER A 194 6.60 -3.63 -3.78
C SER A 194 7.18 -4.62 -4.78
N VAL A 195 7.74 -4.14 -5.89
CA VAL A 195 8.26 -5.02 -6.95
C VAL A 195 9.70 -5.43 -6.66
N VAL A 196 10.62 -4.46 -6.58
CA VAL A 196 12.06 -4.71 -6.50
C VAL A 196 12.46 -5.31 -5.14
N ARG A 197 11.92 -4.75 -4.06
CA ARG A 197 12.26 -5.20 -2.71
C ARG A 197 11.72 -6.60 -2.41
N GLN A 198 10.51 -6.92 -2.88
CA GLN A 198 9.93 -8.26 -2.67
C GLN A 198 10.73 -9.34 -3.42
N ILE A 199 11.17 -9.06 -4.63
CA ILE A 199 12.06 -9.99 -5.34
C ILE A 199 13.42 -10.15 -4.65
N ALA A 200 13.96 -9.07 -4.06
CA ALA A 200 15.18 -9.17 -3.26
C ALA A 200 15.00 -10.05 -2.01
N PHE A 201 13.85 -9.94 -1.33
CA PHE A 201 13.51 -10.84 -0.21
C PHE A 201 13.35 -12.29 -0.67
N HIS A 202 12.61 -12.52 -1.75
CA HIS A 202 12.46 -13.86 -2.32
C HIS A 202 13.83 -14.51 -2.60
N HIS A 203 14.75 -13.82 -3.25
CA HIS A 203 16.09 -14.35 -3.50
C HIS A 203 16.88 -14.63 -2.22
N PHE A 204 16.79 -13.74 -1.24
CA PHE A 204 17.48 -13.93 0.04
C PHE A 204 16.91 -15.15 0.78
N GLU A 205 15.59 -15.27 0.86
CA GLU A 205 14.92 -16.39 1.53
C GLU A 205 15.22 -17.72 0.84
N THR A 206 15.13 -17.77 -0.50
CA THR A 206 15.50 -18.96 -1.28
C THR A 206 16.93 -19.42 -0.95
N LYS A 207 17.87 -18.47 -0.97
CA LYS A 207 19.28 -18.79 -0.64
C LYS A 207 19.42 -19.31 0.79
N VAL A 208 18.78 -18.67 1.77
CA VAL A 208 18.83 -19.11 3.17
C VAL A 208 18.26 -20.51 3.33
N HIS A 209 17.13 -20.80 2.68
CA HIS A 209 16.48 -22.11 2.78
C HIS A 209 17.30 -23.20 2.08
N ASP A 210 17.90 -22.90 0.93
CA ASP A 210 18.70 -23.87 0.17
C ASP A 210 20.02 -24.20 0.88
N GLU A 211 20.70 -23.20 1.43
CA GLU A 211 21.97 -23.39 2.15
C GLU A 211 21.80 -24.02 3.55
N ARG A 212 20.60 -23.96 4.13
CA ARG A 212 20.29 -24.60 5.42
C ARG A 212 19.80 -26.06 5.33
N LYS A 213 19.69 -26.60 4.12
CA LYS A 213 19.44 -28.02 3.93
C LYS A 213 20.71 -28.84 4.27
N VAL A 214 20.98 -28.99 5.57
CA VAL A 214 22.03 -29.86 6.11
C VAL A 214 21.37 -31.03 6.81
#